data_416e68c28e45be5a75fb01e50a36dbe1
#
_entry.id   416e68c28e45be5a75fb01e50a36dbe1
#
_cell.length_a   1.000
_cell.length_b   1.000
_cell.length_c   1.000
_cell.angle_alpha   90.00
_cell.angle_beta   90.00
_cell.angle_gamma   90.00
#
_symmetry.space_group_name_H-M   'P 1'
#
loop_
_entity.id
_entity.type
_entity.pdbx_description
1 polymer ?
#
loop_
_entity_poly.entity_id
_entity_poly.type
_entity_poly.pdbx_seq_one_letter_code
_entity_poly.pdbx_strand_id
1 'polypeptide(L)'
;MFKESSTTFHIPVDMLEQEYLRRILKAHVYDVAKETPLHQAKLLSARTENKILLKREDLQSVFSFKLRGAYNKMANLTPEERARGVIAASAGNHAQGVALAASKL
;
A
#
# COMPACT_ATOMS: atom_id res chain seq x y z
N MET A 1 30.65 -19.84 31.06
CA MET A 1 29.17 -19.66 31.19
C MET A 1 28.87 -18.21 30.87
N PHE A 2 28.61 -17.93 29.58
CA PHE A 2 28.32 -16.59 29.10
C PHE A 2 26.81 -16.34 29.23
N LYS A 3 26.43 -15.33 30.03
CA LYS A 3 25.05 -14.83 30.07
C LYS A 3 24.85 -13.94 28.85
N GLU A 4 24.07 -14.40 27.88
CA GLU A 4 23.49 -13.54 26.87
C GLU A 4 22.45 -12.63 27.53
N SER A 5 22.76 -11.35 27.64
CA SER A 5 21.78 -10.32 27.98
C SER A 5 21.02 -9.97 26.70
N SER A 6 19.87 -10.60 26.45
CA SER A 6 18.95 -10.17 25.41
C SER A 6 18.30 -8.85 25.86
N THR A 7 18.87 -7.74 25.45
CA THR A 7 18.21 -6.43 25.59
C THR A 7 17.12 -6.34 24.54
N THR A 8 15.91 -6.75 24.90
CA THR A 8 14.74 -6.53 24.08
C THR A 8 14.44 -5.04 24.08
N PHE A 9 14.79 -4.35 23.01
CA PHE A 9 14.40 -2.95 22.80
C PHE A 9 12.87 -2.89 22.65
N HIS A 10 12.20 -2.47 23.71
CA HIS A 10 10.78 -2.21 23.71
C HIS A 10 10.56 -0.79 23.16
N ILE A 11 10.19 -0.68 21.89
CA ILE A 11 9.80 0.62 21.32
C ILE A 11 8.40 0.93 21.87
N PRO A 12 8.19 2.08 22.53
CA PRO A 12 6.86 2.47 23.00
C PRO A 12 5.85 2.50 21.85
N VAL A 13 4.62 2.04 22.07
CA VAL A 13 3.56 1.92 21.06
C VAL A 13 3.24 3.27 20.42
N ASP A 14 3.24 4.34 21.19
CA ASP A 14 3.05 5.72 20.73
C ASP A 14 4.11 6.19 19.72
N MET A 15 5.36 5.80 19.92
CA MET A 15 6.45 6.10 18.97
C MET A 15 6.30 5.32 17.66
N LEU A 16 5.82 4.08 17.72
CA LEU A 16 5.53 3.28 16.53
C LEU A 16 4.39 3.88 15.72
N GLU A 17 3.32 4.30 16.38
CA GLU A 17 2.17 4.93 15.74
C GLU A 17 2.56 6.25 15.05
N GLN A 18 3.36 7.09 15.69
CA GLN A 18 3.86 8.34 15.11
C GLN A 18 4.76 8.08 13.90
N GLU A 19 5.63 7.08 13.94
CA GLU A 19 6.48 6.74 12.81
C GLU A 19 5.68 6.19 11.62
N TYR A 20 4.66 5.35 11.86
CA TYR A 20 3.76 4.89 10.80
C TYR A 20 2.98 6.04 10.17
N LEU A 21 2.41 6.91 10.97
CA LEU A 21 1.70 8.10 10.47
C LEU A 21 2.62 8.97 9.63
N ARG A 22 3.84 9.22 10.09
CA ARG A 22 4.84 10.00 9.36
C ARG A 22 5.18 9.36 8.01
N ARG A 23 5.35 8.04 7.94
CA ARG A 23 5.60 7.32 6.68
C ARG A 23 4.42 7.39 5.74
N ILE A 24 3.20 7.26 6.25
CA ILE A 24 1.97 7.38 5.45
C ILE A 24 1.88 8.78 4.83
N LEU A 25 2.08 9.83 5.62
CA LEU A 25 2.01 11.21 5.16
C LEU A 25 3.10 11.59 4.15
N LYS A 26 4.26 10.91 4.20
CA LYS A 26 5.37 11.11 3.26
C LYS A 26 5.33 10.19 2.04
N ALA A 27 4.40 9.24 1.99
CA ALA A 27 4.32 8.29 0.89
C ALA A 27 3.81 8.97 -0.39
N HIS A 28 4.54 8.81 -1.48
CA HIS A 28 4.23 9.41 -2.79
C HIS A 28 3.27 8.56 -3.62
N VAL A 29 2.29 7.93 -2.97
CA VAL A 29 1.36 6.99 -3.62
C VAL A 29 0.55 7.67 -4.73
N TYR A 30 0.23 8.94 -4.56
CA TYR A 30 -0.54 9.72 -5.54
C TYR A 30 0.24 10.17 -6.78
N ASP A 31 1.52 9.85 -6.88
CA ASP A 31 2.27 9.98 -8.13
C ASP A 31 1.70 9.05 -9.22
N VAL A 32 1.05 7.95 -8.83
CA VAL A 32 0.45 6.96 -9.74
C VAL A 32 -1.02 6.67 -9.45
N ALA A 33 -1.47 6.81 -8.21
CA ALA A 33 -2.84 6.52 -7.82
C ALA A 33 -3.75 7.74 -8.02
N LYS A 34 -4.98 7.46 -8.46
CA LYS A 34 -6.06 8.46 -8.47
C LYS A 34 -6.74 8.48 -7.11
N GLU A 35 -7.19 9.65 -6.69
CA GLU A 35 -8.13 9.76 -5.60
C GLU A 35 -9.51 9.31 -6.08
N THR A 36 -9.87 8.07 -5.73
CA THR A 36 -11.11 7.45 -6.19
C THR A 36 -12.30 7.85 -5.30
N PRO A 37 -13.52 7.96 -5.85
CA PRO A 37 -14.68 8.34 -5.07
C PRO A 37 -15.14 7.25 -4.12
N LEU A 38 -15.94 7.66 -3.14
CA LEU A 38 -16.67 6.81 -2.23
C LEU A 38 -18.13 6.77 -2.67
N HIS A 39 -18.60 5.64 -3.19
CA HIS A 39 -19.97 5.46 -3.69
C HIS A 39 -20.85 4.71 -2.68
N GLN A 40 -22.07 5.18 -2.48
CA GLN A 40 -23.05 4.42 -1.70
C GLN A 40 -23.62 3.27 -2.54
N ALA A 41 -23.49 2.06 -2.03
CA ALA A 41 -24.11 0.87 -2.60
C ALA A 41 -25.59 0.79 -2.15
N LYS A 42 -26.47 1.50 -2.85
CA LYS A 42 -27.87 1.71 -2.44
C LYS A 42 -28.62 0.39 -2.19
N LEU A 43 -28.57 -0.56 -3.13
CA LEU A 43 -29.25 -1.85 -3.00
C LEU A 43 -28.71 -2.68 -1.84
N LEU A 44 -27.38 -2.74 -1.70
CA LEU A 44 -26.74 -3.46 -0.60
C LEU A 44 -27.04 -2.79 0.74
N SER A 45 -27.04 -1.47 0.79
CA SER A 45 -27.40 -0.70 1.97
C SER A 45 -28.83 -0.99 2.43
N ALA A 46 -29.79 -1.00 1.51
CA ALA A 46 -31.18 -1.33 1.80
C ALA A 46 -31.34 -2.79 2.28
N ARG A 47 -30.64 -3.73 1.62
CA ARG A 47 -30.74 -5.16 1.99
C ARG A 47 -30.13 -5.49 3.35
N THR A 48 -29.11 -4.76 3.78
CA THR A 48 -28.40 -4.99 5.03
C THR A 48 -28.83 -4.04 6.14
N GLU A 49 -29.75 -3.12 5.86
CA GLU A 49 -30.19 -2.06 6.77
C GLU A 49 -29.01 -1.23 7.34
N ASN A 50 -27.96 -1.08 6.51
CA ASN A 50 -26.75 -0.36 6.86
C ASN A 50 -26.35 0.61 5.75
N LYS A 51 -25.58 1.65 6.07
CA LYS A 51 -24.96 2.52 5.08
C LYS A 51 -23.67 1.92 4.55
N ILE A 52 -23.74 1.23 3.41
CA ILE A 52 -22.58 0.61 2.76
C ILE A 52 -21.99 1.58 1.76
N LEU A 53 -20.71 1.87 1.91
CA LEU A 53 -19.93 2.73 1.01
C LEU A 53 -18.82 1.90 0.36
N LEU A 54 -18.66 2.08 -0.95
CA LEU A 54 -17.62 1.42 -1.76
C LEU A 54 -16.55 2.43 -2.12
N LYS A 55 -15.31 2.20 -1.69
CA LYS A 55 -14.14 2.91 -2.20
C LYS A 55 -13.79 2.34 -3.57
N ARG A 56 -14.02 3.14 -4.63
CA ARG A 56 -14.01 2.69 -6.04
C ARG A 56 -12.58 2.53 -6.60
N GLU A 57 -11.81 1.62 -6.01
CA GLU A 57 -10.44 1.33 -6.49
C GLU A 57 -10.39 0.56 -7.82
N ASP A 58 -11.53 0.05 -8.29
CA ASP A 58 -11.72 -0.43 -9.65
C ASP A 58 -11.57 0.68 -10.72
N LEU A 59 -11.66 1.95 -10.34
CA LEU A 59 -11.44 3.11 -11.20
C LEU A 59 -9.97 3.55 -11.30
N GLN A 60 -9.06 2.87 -10.64
CA GLN A 60 -7.62 3.06 -10.85
C GLN A 60 -7.20 2.64 -12.26
N SER A 61 -6.06 3.15 -12.75
CA SER A 61 -5.54 2.85 -14.08
C SER A 61 -5.25 1.36 -14.34
N VAL A 62 -5.03 0.58 -13.28
CA VAL A 62 -4.85 -0.88 -13.31
C VAL A 62 -6.05 -1.61 -12.70
N PHE A 63 -7.20 -0.95 -12.57
CA PHE A 63 -8.47 -1.50 -12.11
C PHE A 63 -8.46 -2.15 -10.73
N SER A 64 -7.49 -1.79 -9.88
CA SER A 64 -7.39 -2.26 -8.51
C SER A 64 -6.52 -1.37 -7.63
N PHE A 65 -6.65 -1.52 -6.31
CA PHE A 65 -5.81 -0.79 -5.33
C PHE A 65 -4.36 -1.26 -5.28
N LYS A 66 -3.99 -2.36 -5.94
CA LYS A 66 -2.67 -3.00 -5.84
C LYS A 66 -1.51 -2.09 -6.27
N LEU A 67 -1.76 -1.13 -7.14
CA LEU A 67 -0.75 -0.15 -7.56
C LEU A 67 -0.22 0.68 -6.38
N ARG A 68 -1.03 0.96 -5.36
CA ARG A 68 -0.65 1.76 -4.19
C ARG A 68 0.51 1.12 -3.43
N GLY A 69 0.35 -0.14 -3.04
CA GLY A 69 1.39 -0.88 -2.32
C GLY A 69 2.61 -1.19 -3.20
N ALA A 70 2.40 -1.55 -4.45
CA ALA A 70 3.48 -1.82 -5.40
C ALA A 70 4.36 -0.58 -5.60
N TYR A 71 3.76 0.56 -5.91
CA TYR A 71 4.50 1.80 -6.10
C TYR A 71 5.21 2.24 -4.83
N ASN A 72 4.52 2.26 -3.69
CA ASN A 72 5.12 2.66 -2.43
C ASN A 72 6.33 1.79 -2.04
N LYS A 73 6.25 0.47 -2.26
CA LYS A 73 7.40 -0.43 -2.04
C LYS A 73 8.55 -0.10 -2.98
N MET A 74 8.28 0.02 -4.27
CA MET A 74 9.32 0.22 -5.29
C MET A 74 9.95 1.62 -5.23
N ALA A 75 9.18 2.64 -4.91
CA ALA A 75 9.67 4.01 -4.74
C ALA A 75 10.68 4.14 -3.57
N ASN A 76 10.58 3.25 -2.58
CA ASN A 76 11.47 3.22 -1.42
C ASN A 76 12.66 2.23 -1.59
N LEU A 77 12.85 1.63 -2.76
CA LEU A 77 14.05 0.85 -3.05
C LEU A 77 15.25 1.77 -3.28
N THR A 78 16.44 1.31 -2.89
CA THR A 78 17.68 2.02 -3.20
C THR A 78 17.96 2.00 -4.71
N PRO A 79 18.82 2.89 -5.23
CA PRO A 79 19.23 2.85 -6.64
C PRO A 79 19.79 1.49 -7.07
N GLU A 80 20.58 0.84 -6.21
CA GLU A 80 21.19 -0.48 -6.45
C GLU A 80 20.12 -1.58 -6.49
N GLU A 81 19.11 -1.51 -5.62
CA GLU A 81 17.98 -2.44 -5.63
C GLU A 81 17.13 -2.27 -6.88
N ARG A 82 16.86 -1.04 -7.30
CA ARG A 82 16.14 -0.77 -8.57
C ARG A 82 16.89 -1.27 -9.78
N ALA A 83 18.20 -1.07 -9.82
CA ALA A 83 19.04 -1.53 -10.95
C ALA A 83 18.99 -3.04 -11.13
N ARG A 84 18.79 -3.82 -10.06
CA ARG A 84 18.59 -5.27 -10.13
C ARG A 84 17.20 -5.66 -10.63
N GLY A 85 16.26 -4.72 -10.69
CA GLY A 85 14.88 -4.98 -11.04
C GLY A 85 14.07 -5.61 -9.90
N VAL A 86 12.82 -5.92 -10.20
CA VAL A 86 11.89 -6.54 -9.27
C VAL A 86 11.21 -7.75 -9.90
N ILE A 87 10.83 -8.71 -9.06
CA ILE A 87 10.04 -9.87 -9.46
C ILE A 87 8.81 -9.96 -8.55
N ALA A 88 7.68 -10.37 -9.12
CA ALA A 88 6.45 -10.63 -8.37
C ALA A 88 5.78 -11.90 -8.87
N ALA A 89 5.35 -12.74 -7.93
CA ALA A 89 4.47 -13.88 -8.21
C ALA A 89 3.01 -13.41 -8.07
N SER A 90 2.28 -13.34 -9.18
CA SER A 90 0.90 -12.86 -9.18
C SER A 90 0.16 -13.35 -10.43
N ALA A 91 -1.09 -13.79 -10.24
CA ALA A 91 -1.97 -14.18 -11.33
C ALA A 91 -2.71 -12.98 -12.00
N GLY A 92 -2.55 -11.74 -11.52
CA GLY A 92 -3.33 -10.63 -12.07
C GLY A 92 -3.00 -9.27 -11.45
N ASN A 93 -3.90 -8.73 -10.64
CA ASN A 93 -3.90 -7.33 -10.20
C ASN A 93 -2.59 -6.84 -9.58
N HIS A 94 -1.87 -7.69 -8.82
CA HIS A 94 -0.60 -7.27 -8.24
C HIS A 94 0.48 -7.13 -9.32
N ALA A 95 0.54 -8.05 -10.29
CA ALA A 95 1.48 -7.97 -11.41
C ALA A 95 1.25 -6.68 -12.23
N GLN A 96 -0.01 -6.29 -12.49
CA GLN A 96 -0.35 -5.04 -13.16
C GLN A 96 0.12 -3.82 -12.35
N GLY A 97 -0.06 -3.84 -11.03
CA GLY A 97 0.42 -2.78 -10.14
C GLY A 97 1.94 -2.66 -10.15
N VAL A 98 2.66 -3.79 -10.14
CA VAL A 98 4.14 -3.82 -10.23
C VAL A 98 4.61 -3.30 -11.59
N ALA A 99 3.99 -3.75 -12.69
CA ALA A 99 4.34 -3.30 -14.03
C ALA A 99 4.14 -1.78 -14.21
N LEU A 100 3.02 -1.25 -13.73
CA LEU A 100 2.78 0.20 -13.73
C LEU A 100 3.82 0.95 -12.88
N ALA A 101 4.09 0.48 -11.68
CA ALA A 101 5.09 1.10 -10.80
C ALA A 101 6.48 1.10 -11.45
N ALA A 102 6.89 -0.02 -12.05
CA ALA A 102 8.16 -0.14 -12.76
C ALA A 102 8.27 0.83 -13.96
N SER A 103 7.17 1.06 -14.67
CA SER A 103 7.15 2.00 -15.80
C SER A 103 7.27 3.48 -15.41
N LYS A 104 7.08 3.79 -14.13
CA LYS A 104 7.10 5.15 -13.60
C LYS A 104 8.40 5.49 -12.86
N LEU A 105 9.15 4.50 -12.44
CA LEU A 105 10.38 4.65 -11.65
C LEU A 105 11.63 4.35 -12.46
#